data_a7372acc3d3b92a426d1bd74e58886fa
#
_entry.id   a7372acc3d3b92a426d1bd74e58886fa
#
_cell.length_a   1.000
_cell.length_b   1.000
_cell.length_c   1.000
_cell.angle_alpha   90.00
_cell.angle_beta   90.00
_cell.angle_gamma   90.00
#
_symmetry.space_group_name_H-M   'P 1'
#
loop_
_entity.id
_entity.type
_entity.pdbx_description
1 polymer ?
#
loop_
_entity_poly.entity_id
_entity_poly.type
_entity_poly.pdbx_seq_one_letter_code
_entity_poly.pdbx_strand_id
1 'polypeptide(L)'
;MVAESFLIRKWVVLGFALIYWIGVLIQVYRVRKRIGRSPNVKPRGLKETLLWGGWLFVIGGWIGQPLLVGSDPPLPFFSLFSFFIQPFVMFLGILMMVSGYGGTLWCYATLGDAWRMGIRKREKTILVKSGPYRFVRHPIYLFQTLMLAGTLLLLPTPFSLILFVVHLLCVYLKAFDEETYLLIVHGSDYRDYLSRTGRLLPKMRRFMAP
;
A
#
# COMPACT_ATOMS: atom_id res chain seq x y z
N MET A 1 -31.95 3.86 5.15
CA MET A 1 -30.87 4.77 4.67
C MET A 1 -29.56 4.62 5.43
N VAL A 2 -29.45 4.87 6.75
CA VAL A 2 -28.14 4.75 7.46
C VAL A 2 -27.64 3.31 7.52
N ALA A 3 -28.51 2.35 7.84
CA ALA A 3 -28.17 0.93 7.90
C ALA A 3 -27.72 0.35 6.53
N GLU A 4 -28.38 0.71 5.47
CA GLU A 4 -28.01 0.31 4.10
C GLU A 4 -26.69 0.90 3.65
N SER A 5 -26.47 2.20 3.91
CA SER A 5 -25.17 2.85 3.65
C SER A 5 -24.03 2.16 4.40
N PHE A 6 -24.28 1.72 5.62
CA PHE A 6 -23.31 0.99 6.43
C PHE A 6 -22.97 -0.38 5.84
N LEU A 7 -23.97 -1.17 5.44
CA LEU A 7 -23.76 -2.47 4.79
C LEU A 7 -22.95 -2.32 3.50
N ILE A 8 -23.29 -1.33 2.67
CA ILE A 8 -22.54 -1.07 1.43
C ILE A 8 -21.07 -0.80 1.74
N ARG A 9 -20.76 0.07 2.73
CA ARG A 9 -19.38 0.40 3.12
C ARG A 9 -18.60 -0.83 3.55
N LYS A 10 -19.18 -1.70 4.39
CA LYS A 10 -18.58 -2.96 4.83
C LYS A 10 -18.18 -3.84 3.64
N TRP A 11 -19.13 -4.10 2.76
CA TRP A 11 -18.91 -5.02 1.64
C TRP A 11 -17.99 -4.45 0.58
N VAL A 12 -18.02 -3.12 0.36
CA VAL A 12 -17.04 -2.44 -0.51
C VAL A 12 -15.65 -2.63 0.03
N VAL A 13 -15.39 -2.35 1.31
CA VAL A 13 -14.05 -2.52 1.90
C VAL A 13 -13.60 -3.97 1.85
N LEU A 14 -14.46 -4.92 2.22
CA LEU A 14 -14.12 -6.35 2.18
C LEU A 14 -13.82 -6.81 0.74
N GLY A 15 -14.67 -6.44 -0.21
CA GLY A 15 -14.50 -6.79 -1.63
C GLY A 15 -13.19 -6.24 -2.18
N PHE A 16 -12.88 -4.97 -1.93
CA PHE A 16 -11.61 -4.38 -2.37
C PHE A 16 -10.40 -5.02 -1.71
N ALA A 17 -10.45 -5.30 -0.40
CA ALA A 17 -9.35 -5.97 0.30
C ALA A 17 -9.08 -7.36 -0.29
N LEU A 18 -10.13 -8.16 -0.53
CA LEU A 18 -10.00 -9.48 -1.14
C LEU A 18 -9.49 -9.41 -2.58
N ILE A 19 -10.07 -8.55 -3.42
CA ILE A 19 -9.64 -8.37 -4.83
C ILE A 19 -8.18 -7.94 -4.88
N TYR A 20 -7.77 -7.00 -4.02
CA TYR A 20 -6.40 -6.55 -3.96
C TYR A 20 -5.43 -7.69 -3.62
N TRP A 21 -5.69 -8.44 -2.55
CA TRP A 21 -4.78 -9.50 -2.11
C TRP A 21 -4.78 -10.71 -3.04
N ILE A 22 -5.93 -11.06 -3.66
CA ILE A 22 -5.98 -12.03 -4.75
C ILE A 22 -5.11 -11.53 -5.93
N GLY A 23 -5.20 -10.25 -6.28
CA GLY A 23 -4.35 -9.62 -7.30
C GLY A 23 -2.86 -9.72 -6.98
N VAL A 24 -2.47 -9.50 -5.73
CA VAL A 24 -1.07 -9.69 -5.26
C VAL A 24 -0.64 -11.14 -5.41
N LEU A 25 -1.47 -12.11 -5.01
CA LEU A 25 -1.16 -13.55 -5.15
C LEU A 25 -1.00 -13.95 -6.61
N ILE A 26 -1.88 -13.46 -7.49
CA ILE A 26 -1.77 -13.67 -8.93
C ILE A 26 -0.46 -13.08 -9.47
N GLN A 27 -0.08 -11.88 -9.03
CA GLN A 27 1.18 -11.24 -9.45
C GLN A 27 2.39 -12.05 -8.95
N VAL A 28 2.39 -12.51 -7.70
CA VAL A 28 3.43 -13.43 -7.17
C VAL A 28 3.55 -14.68 -8.05
N TYR A 29 2.43 -15.31 -8.38
CA TYR A 29 2.40 -16.50 -9.20
C TYR A 29 2.96 -16.23 -10.60
N ARG A 30 2.50 -15.17 -11.29
CA ARG A 30 2.95 -14.78 -12.63
C ARG A 30 4.45 -14.52 -12.66
N VAL A 31 4.96 -13.72 -11.74
CA VAL A 31 6.39 -13.40 -11.69
C VAL A 31 7.19 -14.66 -11.35
N ARG A 32 6.76 -15.47 -10.38
CA ARG A 32 7.42 -16.75 -10.06
C ARG A 32 7.53 -17.67 -11.28
N LYS A 33 6.46 -17.78 -12.07
CA LYS A 33 6.44 -18.61 -13.29
C LYS A 33 7.43 -18.10 -14.35
N ARG A 34 7.59 -16.76 -14.49
CA ARG A 34 8.48 -16.16 -15.49
C ARG A 34 9.95 -16.23 -15.08
N ILE A 35 10.26 -15.95 -13.82
CA ILE A 35 11.67 -15.88 -13.36
C ILE A 35 12.19 -17.19 -12.77
N GLY A 36 11.35 -18.26 -12.71
CA GLY A 36 11.73 -19.59 -12.20
C GLY A 36 11.94 -19.68 -10.68
N ARG A 37 11.67 -18.58 -9.90
CA ARG A 37 11.92 -18.51 -8.45
C ARG A 37 10.92 -17.59 -7.74
N SER A 38 10.79 -17.74 -6.41
CA SER A 38 9.87 -16.88 -5.66
C SER A 38 10.33 -15.42 -5.66
N PRO A 39 9.45 -14.44 -5.97
CA PRO A 39 9.75 -13.03 -5.81
C PRO A 39 9.77 -12.61 -4.33
N ASN A 40 9.26 -13.44 -3.42
CA ASN A 40 9.22 -13.14 -1.99
C ASN A 40 10.59 -13.38 -1.34
N VAL A 41 11.00 -12.47 -0.48
CA VAL A 41 12.24 -12.58 0.31
C VAL A 41 11.85 -12.89 1.75
N LYS A 42 12.43 -13.96 2.31
CA LYS A 42 12.22 -14.31 3.72
C LYS A 42 12.85 -13.26 4.63
N PRO A 43 12.19 -12.86 5.72
CA PRO A 43 12.75 -11.91 6.68
C PRO A 43 14.03 -12.47 7.33
N ARG A 44 15.00 -11.58 7.54
CA ARG A 44 16.27 -11.89 8.20
C ARG A 44 16.49 -10.92 9.36
N GLY A 45 16.47 -11.44 10.58
CA GLY A 45 16.63 -10.63 11.79
C GLY A 45 15.33 -10.02 12.33
N LEU A 46 15.41 -9.51 13.56
CA LEU A 46 14.26 -9.04 14.33
C LEU A 46 13.48 -7.92 13.64
N LYS A 47 14.19 -6.91 13.10
CA LYS A 47 13.56 -5.78 12.41
C LYS A 47 12.68 -6.22 11.23
N GLU A 48 13.21 -7.09 10.35
CA GLU A 48 12.45 -7.57 9.19
C GLU A 48 11.28 -8.46 9.62
N THR A 49 11.44 -9.25 10.69
CA THR A 49 10.35 -10.08 11.26
C THR A 49 9.24 -9.21 11.83
N LEU A 50 9.57 -8.14 12.57
CA LEU A 50 8.59 -7.17 13.08
C LEU A 50 7.85 -6.45 11.95
N LEU A 51 8.56 -6.04 10.90
CA LEU A 51 7.92 -5.45 9.71
C LEU A 51 6.96 -6.44 9.03
N TRP A 52 7.34 -7.70 8.92
CA TRP A 52 6.45 -8.76 8.40
C TRP A 52 5.21 -8.92 9.28
N GLY A 53 5.39 -8.94 10.61
CA GLY A 53 4.27 -8.96 11.56
C GLY A 53 3.34 -7.77 11.39
N GLY A 54 3.89 -6.57 11.24
CA GLY A 54 3.12 -5.35 10.96
C GLY A 54 2.32 -5.45 9.65
N TRP A 55 2.92 -5.95 8.57
CA TRP A 55 2.21 -6.18 7.31
C TRP A 55 1.11 -7.24 7.45
N LEU A 56 1.36 -8.36 8.12
CA LEU A 56 0.34 -9.38 8.37
C LEU A 56 -0.83 -8.84 9.21
N PHE A 57 -0.53 -8.00 10.22
CA PHE A 57 -1.54 -7.31 11.00
C PHE A 57 -2.40 -6.39 10.12
N VAL A 58 -1.78 -5.60 9.24
CA VAL A 58 -2.51 -4.72 8.32
C VAL A 58 -3.36 -5.55 7.34
N ILE A 59 -2.82 -6.63 6.77
CA ILE A 59 -3.55 -7.51 5.85
C ILE A 59 -4.76 -8.15 6.54
N GLY A 60 -4.51 -8.80 7.67
CA GLY A 60 -5.55 -9.50 8.43
C GLY A 60 -6.61 -8.54 8.97
N GLY A 61 -6.18 -7.39 9.47
CA GLY A 61 -7.07 -6.35 9.95
C GLY A 61 -7.90 -5.72 8.82
N TRP A 62 -7.31 -5.46 7.64
CA TRP A 62 -8.05 -4.90 6.51
C TRP A 62 -9.16 -5.82 6.01
N ILE A 63 -8.89 -7.14 5.97
CA ILE A 63 -9.89 -8.15 5.57
C ILE A 63 -10.88 -8.42 6.72
N GLY A 64 -10.39 -8.50 7.96
CA GLY A 64 -11.20 -8.92 9.11
C GLY A 64 -12.10 -7.84 9.70
N GLN A 65 -11.65 -6.56 9.72
CA GLN A 65 -12.43 -5.49 10.36
C GLN A 65 -13.86 -5.31 9.81
N PRO A 66 -14.14 -5.41 8.49
CA PRO A 66 -15.50 -5.28 8.01
C PRO A 66 -16.46 -6.32 8.60
N LEU A 67 -15.96 -7.48 9.01
CA LEU A 67 -16.76 -8.54 9.63
C LEU A 67 -17.11 -8.21 11.09
N LEU A 68 -16.25 -7.45 11.77
CA LEU A 68 -16.39 -7.09 13.19
C LEU A 68 -17.13 -5.77 13.40
N VAL A 69 -17.12 -4.87 12.41
CA VAL A 69 -17.88 -3.61 12.48
C VAL A 69 -19.37 -3.91 12.48
N GLY A 70 -20.07 -3.38 13.49
CA GLY A 70 -21.51 -3.64 13.70
C GLY A 70 -21.81 -5.01 14.29
N SER A 71 -20.87 -5.61 15.04
CA SER A 71 -21.11 -6.81 15.85
C SER A 71 -22.08 -6.52 17.01
N ASP A 72 -22.78 -7.55 17.44
CA ASP A 72 -23.60 -7.55 18.65
C ASP A 72 -23.06 -8.61 19.61
N PRO A 73 -22.60 -8.23 20.81
CA PRO A 73 -22.48 -6.88 21.36
C PRO A 73 -21.43 -6.00 20.61
N PRO A 74 -21.59 -4.65 20.63
CA PRO A 74 -20.70 -3.74 19.92
C PRO A 74 -19.30 -3.75 20.54
N LEU A 75 -18.28 -3.88 19.67
CA LEU A 75 -16.88 -3.83 20.08
C LEU A 75 -16.37 -2.40 19.97
N PRO A 76 -15.81 -1.78 21.04
CA PRO A 76 -15.43 -0.36 21.04
C PRO A 76 -14.46 0.04 19.92
N PHE A 77 -13.47 -0.80 19.63
CA PHE A 77 -12.50 -0.54 18.57
C PHE A 77 -13.08 -0.55 17.15
N PHE A 78 -14.27 -1.13 16.98
CA PHE A 78 -14.99 -1.24 15.70
C PHE A 78 -16.22 -0.34 15.64
N SER A 79 -16.41 0.56 16.62
CA SER A 79 -17.46 1.56 16.62
C SER A 79 -17.14 2.67 15.61
N LEU A 80 -18.14 3.07 14.83
CA LEU A 80 -18.00 4.09 13.81
C LEU A 80 -18.06 5.52 14.38
N PHE A 81 -17.19 6.38 13.91
CA PHE A 81 -17.33 7.83 14.13
C PHE A 81 -18.43 8.39 13.22
N SER A 82 -19.61 8.67 13.77
CA SER A 82 -20.81 9.06 13.04
C SER A 82 -20.64 10.31 12.16
N PHE A 83 -19.78 11.25 12.56
CA PHE A 83 -19.44 12.45 11.79
C PHE A 83 -19.01 12.15 10.34
N PHE A 84 -18.31 11.04 10.12
CA PHE A 84 -17.81 10.64 8.79
C PHE A 84 -18.80 9.82 7.98
N ILE A 85 -20.02 9.53 8.50
CA ILE A 85 -21.03 8.75 7.79
C ILE A 85 -21.84 9.67 6.86
N GLN A 86 -21.17 10.31 5.91
CA GLN A 86 -21.77 11.19 4.92
C GLN A 86 -21.63 10.57 3.52
N PRO A 87 -22.59 10.77 2.60
CA PRO A 87 -22.52 10.24 1.23
C PRO A 87 -21.29 10.72 0.47
N PHE A 88 -20.90 11.98 0.63
CA PHE A 88 -19.70 12.55 0.01
C PHE A 88 -18.42 11.86 0.50
N VAL A 89 -18.32 11.56 1.80
CA VAL A 89 -17.15 10.84 2.37
C VAL A 89 -17.11 9.41 1.83
N MET A 90 -18.28 8.76 1.67
CA MET A 90 -18.34 7.44 1.04
C MET A 90 -17.84 7.47 -0.40
N PHE A 91 -18.32 8.43 -1.21
CA PHE A 91 -17.86 8.61 -2.58
C PHE A 91 -16.35 8.82 -2.66
N LEU A 92 -15.80 9.72 -1.83
CA LEU A 92 -14.36 10.00 -1.77
C LEU A 92 -13.58 8.75 -1.38
N GLY A 93 -14.03 7.98 -0.38
CA GLY A 93 -13.41 6.73 0.04
C GLY A 93 -13.34 5.70 -1.08
N ILE A 94 -14.45 5.50 -1.81
CA ILE A 94 -14.52 4.61 -2.97
C ILE A 94 -13.55 5.08 -4.07
N LEU A 95 -13.56 6.37 -4.39
CA LEU A 95 -12.68 6.95 -5.41
C LEU A 95 -11.20 6.71 -5.07
N MET A 96 -10.82 6.91 -3.80
CA MET A 96 -9.45 6.64 -3.33
C MET A 96 -9.08 5.15 -3.47
N MET A 97 -10.00 4.25 -3.13
CA MET A 97 -9.74 2.80 -3.25
C MET A 97 -9.60 2.37 -4.72
N VAL A 98 -10.48 2.84 -5.60
CA VAL A 98 -10.43 2.56 -7.05
C VAL A 98 -9.13 3.11 -7.66
N SER A 99 -8.80 4.36 -7.35
CA SER A 99 -7.57 5.01 -7.84
C SER A 99 -6.30 4.32 -7.31
N GLY A 100 -6.31 3.91 -6.04
CA GLY A 100 -5.21 3.16 -5.43
C GLY A 100 -5.01 1.79 -6.07
N TYR A 101 -6.10 1.06 -6.34
CA TYR A 101 -6.03 -0.23 -7.01
C TYR A 101 -5.54 -0.09 -8.47
N GLY A 102 -6.13 0.82 -9.23
CA GLY A 102 -5.70 1.10 -10.60
C GLY A 102 -4.25 1.52 -10.71
N GLY A 103 -3.79 2.40 -9.79
CA GLY A 103 -2.39 2.80 -9.69
C GLY A 103 -1.45 1.65 -9.35
N THR A 104 -1.88 0.71 -8.49
CA THR A 104 -1.10 -0.51 -8.19
C THR A 104 -0.96 -1.39 -9.42
N LEU A 105 -2.03 -1.59 -10.20
CA LEU A 105 -1.96 -2.34 -11.45
C LEU A 105 -1.03 -1.69 -12.47
N TRP A 106 -1.05 -0.35 -12.56
CA TRP A 106 -0.08 0.38 -13.38
C TRP A 106 1.37 0.14 -12.94
N CYS A 107 1.63 0.14 -11.63
CA CYS A 107 2.95 -0.22 -11.09
C CYS A 107 3.37 -1.63 -11.49
N TYR A 108 2.48 -2.60 -11.39
CA TYR A 108 2.77 -4.00 -11.76
C TYR A 108 3.08 -4.15 -13.25
N ALA A 109 2.31 -3.46 -14.10
CA ALA A 109 2.56 -3.44 -15.55
C ALA A 109 3.93 -2.80 -15.87
N THR A 110 4.30 -1.72 -15.16
CA THR A 110 5.57 -1.02 -15.37
C THR A 110 6.77 -1.84 -14.89
N LEU A 111 6.66 -2.54 -13.75
CA LEU A 111 7.76 -3.34 -13.21
C LEU A 111 7.95 -4.67 -13.94
N GLY A 112 6.88 -5.27 -14.44
CA GLY A 112 6.95 -6.57 -15.08
C GLY A 112 7.72 -7.60 -14.25
N ASP A 113 8.78 -8.17 -14.83
CA ASP A 113 9.62 -9.19 -14.18
C ASP A 113 10.59 -8.60 -13.14
N ALA A 114 10.75 -7.28 -13.09
CA ALA A 114 11.51 -6.60 -12.03
C ALA A 114 10.76 -6.53 -10.70
N TRP A 115 9.44 -6.83 -10.67
CA TRP A 115 8.64 -6.78 -9.46
C TRP A 115 9.12 -7.76 -8.38
N ARG A 116 9.29 -7.28 -7.14
CA ARG A 116 9.78 -8.05 -5.98
C ARG A 116 9.00 -7.66 -4.72
N MET A 117 8.83 -8.63 -3.80
CA MET A 117 8.44 -8.38 -2.41
C MET A 117 9.68 -8.48 -1.52
N GLY A 118 10.39 -7.37 -1.37
CA GLY A 118 11.58 -7.27 -0.53
C GLY A 118 12.91 -7.18 -1.29
N ILE A 119 13.98 -6.97 -0.52
CA ILE A 119 15.33 -6.71 -1.02
C ILE A 119 16.13 -8.00 -1.07
N ARG A 120 16.70 -8.34 -2.23
CA ARG A 120 17.68 -9.40 -2.37
C ARG A 120 19.10 -8.81 -2.47
N LYS A 121 19.82 -8.78 -1.35
CA LYS A 121 21.15 -8.14 -1.23
C LYS A 121 22.25 -8.66 -2.19
N ARG A 122 21.99 -9.70 -2.98
CA ARG A 122 22.99 -10.29 -3.90
C ARG A 122 22.63 -10.16 -5.39
N GLU A 123 21.56 -9.46 -5.72
CA GLU A 123 21.11 -9.33 -7.12
C GLU A 123 21.15 -7.87 -7.55
N LYS A 124 21.83 -7.60 -8.67
CA LYS A 124 21.66 -6.32 -9.37
C LYS A 124 20.23 -6.25 -9.88
N THR A 125 19.42 -5.40 -9.28
CA THR A 125 18.07 -5.12 -9.75
C THR A 125 18.12 -4.06 -10.85
N ILE A 126 17.24 -4.15 -11.84
CA ILE A 126 17.06 -3.07 -12.81
C ILE A 126 16.40 -1.90 -12.10
N LEU A 127 16.97 -0.71 -12.21
CA LEU A 127 16.37 0.51 -11.68
C LEU A 127 15.30 1.02 -12.65
N VAL A 128 14.01 0.76 -12.33
CA VAL A 128 12.87 1.23 -13.12
C VAL A 128 12.56 2.68 -12.76
N LYS A 129 12.61 3.58 -13.76
CA LYS A 129 12.36 5.03 -13.63
C LYS A 129 11.18 5.50 -14.51
N SER A 130 10.45 4.59 -15.13
CA SER A 130 9.33 4.87 -16.05
C SER A 130 7.97 4.76 -15.38
N GLY A 131 6.90 5.11 -16.10
CA GLY A 131 5.54 5.02 -15.59
C GLY A 131 5.36 5.81 -14.28
N PRO A 132 4.69 5.25 -13.26
CA PRO A 132 4.49 5.93 -11.97
C PRO A 132 5.79 6.21 -11.22
N TYR A 133 6.86 5.43 -11.48
CA TYR A 133 8.18 5.61 -10.90
C TYR A 133 8.91 6.88 -11.37
N ARG A 134 8.46 7.50 -12.45
CA ARG A 134 8.98 8.80 -12.88
C ARG A 134 8.56 9.95 -11.94
N PHE A 135 7.49 9.78 -11.18
CA PHE A 135 6.94 10.82 -10.29
C PHE A 135 7.36 10.61 -8.83
N VAL A 136 7.28 9.37 -8.36
CA VAL A 136 7.64 8.99 -6.98
C VAL A 136 8.41 7.67 -6.98
N ARG A 137 9.26 7.47 -5.96
CA ARG A 137 10.12 6.29 -5.88
C ARG A 137 9.39 5.02 -5.43
N HIS A 138 8.33 5.18 -4.62
CA HIS A 138 7.56 4.07 -4.05
C HIS A 138 6.06 4.18 -4.39
N PRO A 139 5.69 4.15 -5.68
CA PRO A 139 4.30 4.37 -6.08
C PRO A 139 3.37 3.24 -5.60
N ILE A 140 3.84 2.00 -5.48
CA ILE A 140 3.04 0.90 -4.90
C ILE A 140 2.63 1.26 -3.47
N TYR A 141 3.56 1.75 -2.64
CA TYR A 141 3.26 2.15 -1.26
C TYR A 141 2.32 3.36 -1.20
N LEU A 142 2.47 4.33 -2.11
CA LEU A 142 1.54 5.45 -2.24
C LEU A 142 0.12 4.95 -2.52
N PHE A 143 -0.05 4.06 -3.50
CA PHE A 143 -1.36 3.56 -3.89
C PHE A 143 -1.99 2.63 -2.83
N GLN A 144 -1.19 1.86 -2.10
CA GLN A 144 -1.64 1.13 -0.92
C GLN A 144 -2.11 2.07 0.20
N THR A 145 -1.35 3.13 0.47
CA THR A 145 -1.72 4.16 1.44
C THR A 145 -3.02 4.83 1.06
N LEU A 146 -3.21 5.11 -0.24
CA LEU A 146 -4.46 5.70 -0.75
C LEU A 146 -5.66 4.76 -0.53
N MET A 147 -5.51 3.45 -0.78
CA MET A 147 -6.57 2.47 -0.51
C MET A 147 -6.92 2.38 0.98
N LEU A 148 -5.93 2.37 1.87
CA LEU A 148 -6.18 2.34 3.32
C LEU A 148 -6.76 3.64 3.85
N ALA A 149 -6.38 4.79 3.29
CA ALA A 149 -7.04 6.06 3.57
C ALA A 149 -8.51 6.04 3.13
N GLY A 150 -8.81 5.49 1.94
CA GLY A 150 -10.18 5.26 1.49
C GLY A 150 -10.96 4.33 2.42
N THR A 151 -10.30 3.27 2.92
CA THR A 151 -10.89 2.37 3.93
C THR A 151 -11.22 3.11 5.22
N LEU A 152 -10.32 3.98 5.72
CA LEU A 152 -10.57 4.81 6.90
C LEU A 152 -11.76 5.75 6.72
N LEU A 153 -11.98 6.28 5.51
CA LEU A 153 -13.16 7.09 5.19
C LEU A 153 -14.46 6.26 5.11
N LEU A 154 -14.37 5.03 4.63
CA LEU A 154 -15.52 4.13 4.52
C LEU A 154 -15.92 3.51 5.86
N LEU A 155 -14.94 3.06 6.62
CA LEU A 155 -15.10 2.48 7.96
C LEU A 155 -14.28 3.31 8.96
N PRO A 156 -14.77 4.51 9.34
CA PRO A 156 -14.07 5.40 10.27
C PRO A 156 -14.16 4.87 11.69
N THR A 157 -13.30 3.91 12.03
CA THR A 157 -13.22 3.27 13.35
C THR A 157 -11.85 3.53 13.98
N PRO A 158 -11.70 3.44 15.31
CA PRO A 158 -10.39 3.44 15.95
C PRO A 158 -9.46 2.38 15.37
N PHE A 159 -9.99 1.20 15.05
CA PHE A 159 -9.19 0.12 14.46
C PHE A 159 -8.68 0.45 13.05
N SER A 160 -9.52 1.05 12.18
CA SER A 160 -9.09 1.54 10.87
C SER A 160 -7.96 2.57 10.97
N LEU A 161 -8.03 3.45 11.96
CA LEU A 161 -6.97 4.43 12.22
C LEU A 161 -5.67 3.73 12.65
N ILE A 162 -5.76 2.75 13.55
CA ILE A 162 -4.58 1.95 13.96
C ILE A 162 -3.97 1.24 12.75
N LEU A 163 -4.78 0.59 11.90
CA LEU A 163 -4.29 -0.06 10.68
C LEU A 163 -3.56 0.92 9.76
N PHE A 164 -4.13 2.12 9.59
CA PHE A 164 -3.55 3.16 8.74
C PHE A 164 -2.21 3.65 9.29
N VAL A 165 -2.12 3.91 10.59
CA VAL A 165 -0.87 4.34 11.25
C VAL A 165 0.20 3.25 11.19
N VAL A 166 -0.15 1.99 11.48
CA VAL A 166 0.78 0.86 11.38
C VAL A 166 1.27 0.68 9.94
N HIS A 167 0.38 0.81 8.95
CA HIS A 167 0.75 0.79 7.54
C HIS A 167 1.77 1.88 7.19
N LEU A 168 1.51 3.14 7.59
CA LEU A 168 2.42 4.25 7.32
C LEU A 168 3.81 4.01 7.94
N LEU A 169 3.86 3.48 9.16
CA LEU A 169 5.11 3.12 9.83
C LEU A 169 5.86 2.03 9.05
N CYS A 170 5.17 0.96 8.66
CA CYS A 170 5.75 -0.12 7.86
C CYS A 170 6.29 0.38 6.52
N VAL A 171 5.51 1.22 5.82
CA VAL A 171 5.91 1.85 4.55
C VAL A 171 7.14 2.73 4.73
N TYR A 172 7.16 3.58 5.76
CA TYR A 172 8.29 4.48 6.02
C TYR A 172 9.60 3.70 6.26
N LEU A 173 9.56 2.70 7.13
CA LEU A 173 10.72 1.86 7.46
C LEU A 173 11.19 1.05 6.25
N LYS A 174 10.24 0.47 5.50
CA LYS A 174 10.56 -0.34 4.33
C LYS A 174 11.13 0.49 3.19
N ALA A 175 10.53 1.64 2.89
CA ALA A 175 11.03 2.56 1.88
C ALA A 175 12.45 3.05 2.21
N PHE A 176 12.73 3.34 3.48
CA PHE A 176 14.07 3.73 3.92
C PHE A 176 15.11 2.62 3.67
N ASP A 177 14.79 1.37 4.03
CA ASP A 177 15.69 0.24 3.81
C ASP A 177 15.92 -0.03 2.32
N GLU A 178 14.87 0.10 1.49
CA GLU A 178 14.97 -0.05 0.04
C GLU A 178 15.82 1.05 -0.60
N GLU A 179 15.65 2.31 -0.21
CA GLU A 179 16.46 3.43 -0.71
C GLU A 179 17.93 3.27 -0.33
N THR A 180 18.21 2.86 0.91
CA THR A 180 19.59 2.58 1.37
C THR A 180 20.26 1.49 0.52
N TYR A 181 19.52 0.42 0.26
CA TYR A 181 20.03 -0.67 -0.59
C TYR A 181 20.24 -0.22 -2.04
N LEU A 182 19.29 0.49 -2.62
CA LEU A 182 19.39 0.96 -4.01
C LEU A 182 20.54 1.96 -4.19
N LEU A 183 20.85 2.77 -3.19
CA LEU A 183 22.03 3.64 -3.17
C LEU A 183 23.35 2.84 -3.24
N ILE A 184 23.42 1.72 -2.52
CA ILE A 184 24.60 0.85 -2.55
C ILE A 184 24.77 0.17 -3.92
N VAL A 185 23.65 -0.28 -4.51
CA VAL A 185 23.68 -1.07 -5.76
C VAL A 185 23.86 -0.21 -7.01
N HIS A 186 23.22 0.96 -7.04
CA HIS A 186 23.16 1.82 -8.24
C HIS A 186 23.97 3.12 -8.13
N GLY A 187 24.51 3.44 -6.96
CA GLY A 187 25.44 4.58 -6.76
C GLY A 187 24.91 5.91 -7.25
N SER A 188 25.63 6.51 -8.21
CA SER A 188 25.31 7.81 -8.82
C SER A 188 23.95 7.84 -9.51
N ASP A 189 23.60 6.76 -10.24
CA ASP A 189 22.33 6.67 -10.97
C ASP A 189 21.09 6.78 -10.05
N TYR A 190 21.21 6.20 -8.84
CA TYR A 190 20.15 6.31 -7.86
C TYR A 190 20.15 7.66 -7.15
N ARG A 191 21.32 8.27 -6.91
CA ARG A 191 21.41 9.65 -6.37
C ARG A 191 20.73 10.66 -7.30
N ASP A 192 20.96 10.57 -8.59
CA ASP A 192 20.29 11.39 -9.59
C ASP A 192 18.78 11.19 -9.57
N TYR A 193 18.32 9.95 -9.45
CA TYR A 193 16.91 9.64 -9.35
C TYR A 193 16.28 10.21 -8.06
N LEU A 194 16.98 10.11 -6.90
CA LEU A 194 16.59 10.73 -5.64
C LEU A 194 16.44 12.25 -5.74
N SER A 195 17.33 12.91 -6.51
CA SER A 195 17.31 14.37 -6.67
C SER A 195 16.04 14.86 -7.38
N ARG A 196 15.50 14.04 -8.31
CA ARG A 196 14.38 14.40 -9.21
C ARG A 196 13.01 13.94 -8.73
N THR A 197 12.94 12.94 -7.83
CA THR A 197 11.70 12.28 -7.42
C THR A 197 11.48 12.36 -5.92
N GLY A 198 10.22 12.39 -5.49
CA GLY A 198 9.86 12.27 -4.08
C GLY A 198 9.73 10.81 -3.64
N ARG A 199 9.64 10.55 -2.33
CA ARG A 199 9.49 9.19 -1.80
C ARG A 199 8.09 8.63 -2.09
N LEU A 200 7.07 9.27 -1.56
CA LEU A 200 5.65 8.93 -1.75
C LEU A 200 4.89 10.03 -2.49
N LEU A 201 5.26 11.27 -2.31
CA LEU A 201 4.66 12.41 -3.01
C LEU A 201 5.63 12.94 -4.06
N PRO A 202 5.15 13.42 -5.22
CA PRO A 202 5.99 14.06 -6.21
C PRO A 202 6.79 15.22 -5.61
N LYS A 203 8.07 15.35 -5.97
CA LYS A 203 8.81 16.57 -5.65
C LYS A 203 8.17 17.73 -6.40
N MET A 204 7.71 18.73 -5.67
CA MET A 204 7.41 20.02 -6.27
C MET A 204 8.73 20.59 -6.83
N ARG A 205 8.86 20.66 -8.15
CA ARG A 205 9.94 21.45 -8.75
C ARG A 205 9.72 22.88 -8.26
N ARG A 206 10.60 23.39 -7.42
CA ARG A 206 10.74 24.85 -7.34
C ARG A 206 11.05 25.29 -8.76
N PHE A 207 10.11 25.98 -9.39
CA PHE A 207 10.42 26.84 -10.51
C PHE A 207 11.35 27.91 -9.93
N MET A 208 12.66 27.65 -9.94
CA MET A 208 13.62 28.72 -9.89
C MET A 208 13.50 29.34 -11.29
N ALA A 209 12.84 30.50 -11.35
CA ALA A 209 12.95 31.39 -12.47
C ALA A 209 14.44 31.70 -12.71
N PRO A 210 14.86 31.85 -13.97
CA PRO A 210 16.23 32.17 -14.36
C PRO A 210 16.70 33.47 -13.72
#